data_f9e0514e2aded56c1425252d82d3d4aa
#
_entry.id   f9e0514e2aded56c1425252d82d3d4aa
#
_cell.length_a   1.000
_cell.length_b   1.000
_cell.length_c   1.000
_cell.angle_alpha   90.00
_cell.angle_beta   90.00
_cell.angle_gamma   90.00
#
_symmetry.space_group_name_H-M   'P 1'
#
loop_
_entity.id
_entity.type
_entity.pdbx_description
1 polymer ?
#
loop_
_entity_poly.entity_id
_entity_poly.type
_entity_poly.pdbx_seq_one_letter_code
_entity_poly.pdbx_strand_id
1 'polypeptide(L)'
;MITKVSRRALLKSTAGSALLAAVGMPAIVRAQADAIRIGHLTPITGFLGPLGEYAVIGIKLAAEEVNAAGGVMGRKIELVMEDSVNPQTASAKAERLIERDKVAMIIGEISSASGLAIGQVANRMKTVFINTGCNSDALRGASCNPYMFHIEGANSMYVMAVGQYLLRE
;
A
#
# COMPACT_ATOMS: atom_id res chain seq x y z
N MET A 1 19.17 14.52 -73.22
CA MET A 1 17.79 14.05 -73.21
C MET A 1 17.24 14.16 -71.80
N ILE A 2 16.47 15.23 -71.51
CA ILE A 2 15.95 15.48 -70.15
C ILE A 2 14.51 14.97 -70.11
N THR A 3 14.32 13.87 -69.43
CA THR A 3 12.97 13.27 -69.24
C THR A 3 12.17 14.12 -68.27
N LYS A 4 11.11 14.78 -68.75
CA LYS A 4 10.16 15.53 -67.90
C LYS A 4 9.36 14.58 -67.06
N VAL A 5 9.62 14.56 -65.76
CA VAL A 5 8.81 13.82 -64.77
C VAL A 5 7.47 14.54 -64.59
N SER A 6 6.36 13.85 -64.88
CA SER A 6 5.03 14.42 -64.76
C SER A 6 4.62 14.64 -63.29
N ARG A 7 3.97 15.80 -63.02
CA ARG A 7 3.45 16.14 -61.70
C ARG A 7 2.52 15.06 -61.07
N ARG A 8 1.87 14.27 -61.95
CA ARG A 8 1.03 13.13 -61.52
C ARG A 8 1.83 11.92 -61.03
N ALA A 9 3.05 11.73 -61.52
CA ALA A 9 3.94 10.66 -61.04
C ALA A 9 4.53 10.99 -59.66
N LEU A 10 4.79 12.28 -59.39
CA LEU A 10 5.28 12.74 -58.09
C LEU A 10 4.23 12.58 -56.96
N LEU A 11 2.93 12.83 -57.28
CA LEU A 11 1.84 12.71 -56.31
C LEU A 11 1.48 11.25 -55.96
N LYS A 12 1.77 10.31 -56.83
CA LYS A 12 1.54 8.88 -56.59
C LYS A 12 2.63 8.25 -55.72
N SER A 13 3.87 8.78 -55.76
CA SER A 13 4.96 8.27 -54.93
C SER A 13 4.91 8.77 -53.49
N THR A 14 4.31 9.96 -53.23
CA THR A 14 4.17 10.49 -51.83
C THR A 14 3.02 9.85 -51.05
N ALA A 15 1.96 9.36 -51.73
CA ALA A 15 0.86 8.71 -51.07
C ALA A 15 1.19 7.29 -50.54
N GLY A 16 2.12 6.60 -51.22
CA GLY A 16 2.57 5.27 -50.79
C GLY A 16 3.49 5.27 -49.57
N SER A 17 4.31 6.33 -49.42
CA SER A 17 5.27 6.44 -48.29
C SER A 17 4.60 6.87 -46.98
N ALA A 18 3.47 7.56 -47.01
CA ALA A 18 2.73 7.97 -45.82
C ALA A 18 1.95 6.82 -45.17
N LEU A 19 1.56 5.79 -45.93
CA LEU A 19 0.85 4.64 -45.40
C LEU A 19 1.76 3.62 -44.72
N LEU A 20 3.05 3.53 -45.09
CA LEU A 20 3.98 2.62 -44.41
C LEU A 20 4.47 3.16 -43.07
N ALA A 21 4.42 4.47 -42.83
CA ALA A 21 4.78 5.06 -41.54
C ALA A 21 3.70 4.84 -40.44
N ALA A 22 2.45 4.54 -40.82
CA ALA A 22 1.34 4.31 -39.89
C ALA A 22 1.25 2.86 -39.37
N VAL A 23 1.94 1.89 -39.99
CA VAL A 23 1.86 0.47 -39.63
C VAL A 23 3.04 -0.01 -38.78
N GLY A 24 4.04 0.85 -38.52
CA GLY A 24 5.33 0.42 -38.01
C GLY A 24 5.69 0.83 -36.58
N MET A 25 4.81 1.46 -35.80
CA MET A 25 5.04 1.61 -34.38
C MET A 25 4.37 0.43 -33.65
N PRO A 26 5.14 -0.50 -33.07
CA PRO A 26 4.54 -1.42 -32.12
C PRO A 26 3.94 -0.54 -31.02
N ALA A 27 2.62 -0.48 -30.94
CA ALA A 27 1.96 -0.01 -29.76
C ALA A 27 2.49 -0.93 -28.64
N ILE A 28 3.48 -0.45 -27.87
CA ILE A 28 3.84 -1.07 -26.61
C ILE A 28 2.58 -0.87 -25.76
N VAL A 29 1.66 -1.84 -25.87
CA VAL A 29 0.59 -2.00 -24.90
C VAL A 29 1.35 -2.31 -23.62
N ARG A 30 1.69 -1.25 -22.88
CA ARG A 30 2.04 -1.41 -21.47
C ARG A 30 0.80 -2.03 -20.86
N ALA A 31 0.82 -3.35 -20.72
CA ALA A 31 -0.10 -4.01 -19.82
C ALA A 31 0.03 -3.22 -18.51
N GLN A 32 -1.05 -2.54 -18.13
CA GLN A 32 -1.06 -1.77 -16.89
C GLN A 32 -0.85 -2.81 -15.80
N ALA A 33 0.36 -2.82 -15.24
CA ALA A 33 0.70 -3.80 -14.21
C ALA A 33 -0.34 -3.67 -13.10
N ASP A 34 -0.90 -4.80 -12.65
CA ASP A 34 -1.92 -4.84 -11.62
C ASP A 34 -1.51 -3.97 -10.42
N ALA A 35 -2.44 -3.22 -9.86
CA ALA A 35 -2.19 -2.37 -8.72
C ALA A 35 -1.63 -3.19 -7.55
N ILE A 36 -0.80 -2.56 -6.72
CA ILE A 36 -0.34 -3.15 -5.47
C ILE A 36 -1.42 -2.87 -4.42
N ARG A 37 -2.12 -3.91 -3.98
CA ARG A 37 -3.12 -3.78 -2.93
C ARG A 37 -2.47 -3.79 -1.57
N ILE A 38 -2.82 -2.79 -0.74
CA ILE A 38 -2.39 -2.69 0.65
C ILE A 38 -3.64 -2.71 1.53
N GLY A 39 -3.71 -3.65 2.45
CA GLY A 39 -4.75 -3.70 3.47
C GLY A 39 -4.49 -2.65 4.55
N HIS A 40 -5.46 -1.80 4.82
CA HIS A 40 -5.43 -0.91 5.98
C HIS A 40 -6.49 -1.37 6.98
N LEU A 41 -6.03 -1.87 8.13
CA LEU A 41 -6.87 -2.40 9.19
C LEU A 41 -6.65 -1.56 10.45
N THR A 42 -7.69 -0.85 10.88
CA THR A 42 -7.64 0.09 12.01
C THR A 42 -9.04 0.23 12.62
N PRO A 43 -9.19 0.59 13.91
CA PRO A 43 -10.51 0.87 14.48
C PRO A 43 -11.07 2.17 13.87
N ILE A 44 -12.15 2.08 13.09
CA ILE A 44 -12.85 3.23 12.53
C ILE A 44 -14.07 3.57 13.38
N THR A 45 -14.59 2.58 14.12
CA THR A 45 -15.73 2.74 15.04
C THR A 45 -15.31 2.53 16.49
N GLY A 46 -16.20 2.91 17.42
CA GLY A 46 -16.00 2.74 18.85
C GLY A 46 -15.05 3.78 19.46
N PHE A 47 -14.54 3.47 20.67
CA PHE A 47 -13.72 4.42 21.46
C PHE A 47 -12.45 4.90 20.75
N LEU A 48 -11.81 4.05 19.98
CA LEU A 48 -10.59 4.38 19.22
C LEU A 48 -10.89 4.95 17.82
N GLY A 49 -12.17 5.05 17.41
CA GLY A 49 -12.58 5.53 16.11
C GLY A 49 -11.95 6.85 15.69
N PRO A 50 -11.99 7.90 16.54
CA PRO A 50 -11.37 9.20 16.20
C PRO A 50 -9.88 9.10 15.87
N LEU A 51 -9.13 8.23 16.54
CA LEU A 51 -7.72 7.98 16.22
C LEU A 51 -7.57 7.21 14.91
N GLY A 52 -8.47 6.27 14.64
CA GLY A 52 -8.53 5.53 13.39
C GLY A 52 -8.81 6.43 12.18
N GLU A 53 -9.64 7.46 12.33
CA GLU A 53 -9.89 8.44 11.27
C GLU A 53 -8.62 9.18 10.86
N TYR A 54 -7.77 9.59 11.80
CA TYR A 54 -6.47 10.19 11.49
C TYR A 54 -5.54 9.21 10.77
N ALA A 55 -5.54 7.93 11.18
CA ALA A 55 -4.76 6.91 10.51
C ALA A 55 -5.22 6.70 9.05
N VAL A 56 -6.55 6.72 8.81
CA VAL A 56 -7.14 6.64 7.46
C VAL A 56 -6.73 7.84 6.60
N ILE A 57 -6.74 9.05 7.14
CA ILE A 57 -6.31 10.25 6.43
C ILE A 57 -4.82 10.13 6.05
N GLY A 58 -3.98 9.73 7.01
CA GLY A 58 -2.53 9.59 6.78
C GLY A 58 -2.18 8.58 5.70
N ILE A 59 -2.80 7.39 5.73
CA ILE A 59 -2.49 6.36 4.71
C ILE A 59 -3.01 6.72 3.33
N LYS A 60 -4.16 7.41 3.24
CA LYS A 60 -4.69 7.92 1.96
C LYS A 60 -3.74 8.95 1.35
N LEU A 61 -3.29 9.93 2.14
CA LEU A 61 -2.34 10.94 1.70
C LEU A 61 -1.05 10.29 1.19
N ALA A 62 -0.47 9.37 1.95
CA ALA A 62 0.74 8.65 1.54
C ALA A 62 0.55 7.86 0.23
N ALA A 63 -0.59 7.18 0.07
CA ALA A 63 -0.89 6.46 -1.17
C ALA A 63 -1.09 7.40 -2.37
N GLU A 64 -1.72 8.56 -2.17
CA GLU A 64 -1.88 9.60 -3.20
C GLU A 64 -0.53 10.16 -3.63
N GLU A 65 0.36 10.51 -2.69
CA GLU A 65 1.71 11.01 -2.98
C GLU A 65 2.55 9.99 -3.77
N VAL A 66 2.57 8.72 -3.34
CA VAL A 66 3.28 7.66 -4.04
C VAL A 66 2.70 7.46 -5.45
N ASN A 67 1.37 7.48 -5.57
CA ASN A 67 0.68 7.31 -6.85
C ASN A 67 0.90 8.50 -7.80
N ALA A 68 0.99 9.71 -7.28
CA ALA A 68 1.31 10.92 -8.05
C ALA A 68 2.76 10.88 -8.57
N ALA A 69 3.68 10.32 -7.77
CA ALA A 69 5.08 10.11 -8.17
C ALA A 69 5.28 8.95 -9.18
N GLY A 70 4.20 8.29 -9.63
CA GLY A 70 4.26 7.22 -10.61
C GLY A 70 4.08 5.81 -10.03
N GLY A 71 3.80 5.70 -8.74
CA GLY A 71 3.60 4.44 -8.04
C GLY A 71 4.91 3.71 -7.71
N VAL A 72 4.79 2.47 -7.30
CA VAL A 72 5.93 1.60 -6.96
C VAL A 72 6.27 0.74 -8.19
N MET A 73 7.43 0.91 -8.77
CA MET A 73 7.84 0.22 -10.02
C MET A 73 6.82 0.39 -11.16
N GLY A 74 6.18 1.58 -11.26
CA GLY A 74 5.15 1.88 -12.27
C GLY A 74 3.76 1.30 -11.96
N ARG A 75 3.57 0.68 -10.79
CA ARG A 75 2.30 0.12 -10.32
C ARG A 75 1.68 1.06 -9.28
N LYS A 76 0.40 1.33 -9.40
CA LYS A 76 -0.33 2.16 -8.43
C LYS A 76 -0.62 1.37 -7.16
N ILE A 77 -0.68 2.09 -6.02
CA ILE A 77 -1.17 1.55 -4.75
C ILE A 77 -2.70 1.67 -4.73
N GLU A 78 -3.36 0.58 -4.38
CA GLU A 78 -4.79 0.48 -4.09
C GLU A 78 -4.96 0.14 -2.61
N LEU A 79 -5.71 0.96 -1.87
CA LEU A 79 -5.98 0.72 -0.45
C LEU A 79 -7.27 -0.07 -0.28
N VAL A 80 -7.21 -1.17 0.46
CA VAL A 80 -8.37 -1.95 0.91
C VAL A 80 -8.52 -1.72 2.41
N MET A 81 -9.53 -0.93 2.80
CA MET A 81 -9.71 -0.47 4.18
C MET A 81 -10.77 -1.27 4.91
N GLU A 82 -10.49 -1.64 6.16
CA GLU A 82 -11.37 -2.40 7.02
C GLU A 82 -11.32 -1.88 8.48
N ASP A 83 -12.47 -1.91 9.13
CA ASP A 83 -12.60 -1.58 10.56
C ASP A 83 -12.25 -2.79 11.42
N SER A 84 -11.27 -2.67 12.30
CA SER A 84 -10.83 -3.77 13.17
C SER A 84 -11.83 -4.11 14.29
N VAL A 85 -12.58 -3.13 14.78
CA VAL A 85 -13.63 -3.24 15.82
C VAL A 85 -13.13 -3.88 17.12
N ASN A 86 -12.67 -5.14 17.08
CA ASN A 86 -12.14 -5.93 18.20
C ASN A 86 -11.15 -7.00 17.67
N PRO A 87 -10.40 -7.69 18.56
CA PRO A 87 -9.37 -8.65 18.12
C PRO A 87 -9.88 -9.80 17.25
N GLN A 88 -11.07 -10.32 17.52
CA GLN A 88 -11.68 -11.41 16.76
C GLN A 88 -12.02 -10.94 15.34
N THR A 89 -12.68 -9.79 15.23
CA THR A 89 -13.02 -9.16 13.95
C THR A 89 -11.75 -8.78 13.19
N ALA A 90 -10.74 -8.24 13.85
CA ALA A 90 -9.46 -7.88 13.25
C ALA A 90 -8.75 -9.10 12.66
N SER A 91 -8.71 -10.23 13.38
CA SER A 91 -8.16 -11.49 12.89
C SER A 91 -8.89 -11.99 11.63
N ALA A 92 -10.22 -12.07 11.66
CA ALA A 92 -11.01 -12.53 10.52
C ALA A 92 -10.88 -11.62 9.29
N LYS A 93 -10.81 -10.30 9.52
CA LYS A 93 -10.63 -9.33 8.42
C LYS A 93 -9.20 -9.36 7.86
N ALA A 94 -8.18 -9.58 8.70
CA ALA A 94 -6.81 -9.78 8.23
C ALA A 94 -6.71 -11.02 7.32
N GLU A 95 -7.32 -12.14 7.69
CA GLU A 95 -7.40 -13.33 6.83
C GLU A 95 -8.08 -13.02 5.50
N ARG A 96 -9.23 -12.33 5.53
CA ARG A 96 -9.96 -11.95 4.32
C ARG A 96 -9.16 -11.03 3.41
N LEU A 97 -8.49 -10.03 3.95
CA LEU A 97 -7.62 -9.13 3.19
C LEU A 97 -6.52 -9.90 2.45
N ILE A 98 -5.93 -10.90 3.11
CA ILE A 98 -4.86 -11.71 2.53
C ILE A 98 -5.42 -12.70 1.49
N GLU A 99 -6.43 -13.48 1.86
CA GLU A 99 -6.93 -14.60 1.03
C GLU A 99 -7.80 -14.15 -0.13
N ARG A 100 -8.77 -13.26 0.16
CA ARG A 100 -9.76 -12.82 -0.83
C ARG A 100 -9.25 -11.64 -1.62
N ASP A 101 -8.78 -10.60 -0.91
CA ASP A 101 -8.45 -9.33 -1.53
C ASP A 101 -7.00 -9.29 -2.04
N LYS A 102 -6.19 -10.33 -1.71
CA LYS A 102 -4.82 -10.53 -2.21
C LYS A 102 -3.92 -9.33 -1.95
N VAL A 103 -4.02 -8.74 -0.76
CA VAL A 103 -3.15 -7.62 -0.38
C VAL A 103 -1.70 -8.08 -0.24
N ALA A 104 -0.77 -7.22 -0.66
CA ALA A 104 0.67 -7.49 -0.55
C ALA A 104 1.17 -7.39 0.91
N MET A 105 0.52 -6.54 1.71
CA MET A 105 0.80 -6.33 3.12
C MET A 105 -0.40 -5.72 3.82
N ILE A 106 -0.38 -5.76 5.16
CA ILE A 106 -1.33 -5.05 6.02
C ILE A 106 -0.57 -3.92 6.73
N ILE A 107 -1.16 -2.72 6.78
CA ILE A 107 -0.63 -1.57 7.51
C ILE A 107 -1.73 -1.08 8.46
N GLY A 108 -1.36 -0.74 9.68
CA GLY A 108 -2.29 -0.10 10.60
C GLY A 108 -2.23 -0.65 12.00
N GLU A 109 -3.33 -0.56 12.61
CA GLU A 109 -3.81 -0.92 13.93
C GLU A 109 -3.32 0.02 15.05
N ILE A 110 -4.24 0.31 15.96
CA ILE A 110 -4.02 1.16 17.13
C ILE A 110 -4.22 0.34 18.42
N SER A 111 -5.19 -0.58 18.41
CA SER A 111 -5.45 -1.47 19.54
C SER A 111 -4.41 -2.57 19.63
N SER A 112 -3.61 -2.61 20.69
CA SER A 112 -2.59 -3.65 20.87
C SER A 112 -3.17 -5.08 20.92
N ALA A 113 -4.39 -5.25 21.43
CA ALA A 113 -5.05 -6.55 21.43
C ALA A 113 -5.38 -7.02 20.01
N SER A 114 -5.87 -6.12 19.15
CA SER A 114 -6.10 -6.40 17.73
C SER A 114 -4.79 -6.59 16.99
N GLY A 115 -3.76 -5.77 17.28
CA GLY A 115 -2.44 -5.90 16.68
C GLY A 115 -1.77 -7.26 16.95
N LEU A 116 -1.93 -7.80 18.17
CA LEU A 116 -1.47 -9.15 18.52
C LEU A 116 -2.21 -10.21 17.67
N ALA A 117 -3.53 -10.10 17.51
CA ALA A 117 -4.32 -11.01 16.70
C ALA A 117 -3.95 -10.95 15.22
N ILE A 118 -3.79 -9.75 14.65
CA ILE A 118 -3.34 -9.55 13.26
C ILE A 118 -1.92 -10.12 13.08
N GLY A 119 -1.01 -9.89 14.04
CA GLY A 119 0.36 -10.40 13.99
C GLY A 119 0.42 -11.93 13.94
N GLN A 120 -0.47 -12.63 14.63
CA GLN A 120 -0.60 -14.09 14.54
C GLN A 120 -1.08 -14.55 13.16
N VAL A 121 -2.05 -13.85 12.57
CA VAL A 121 -2.51 -14.11 11.20
C VAL A 121 -1.39 -13.87 10.21
N ALA A 122 -0.72 -12.73 10.30
CA ALA A 122 0.41 -12.34 9.45
C ALA A 122 1.53 -13.41 9.46
N ASN A 123 1.88 -13.91 10.64
CA ASN A 123 2.87 -14.97 10.80
C ASN A 123 2.42 -16.29 10.16
N ARG A 124 1.18 -16.72 10.41
CA ARG A 124 0.62 -17.96 9.86
C ARG A 124 0.53 -17.91 8.33
N MET A 125 0.13 -16.76 7.79
CA MET A 125 -0.10 -16.56 6.36
C MET A 125 1.11 -15.98 5.61
N LYS A 126 2.24 -15.78 6.32
CA LYS A 126 3.49 -15.26 5.77
C LYS A 126 3.31 -13.93 5.01
N THR A 127 2.48 -13.06 5.55
CA THR A 127 2.18 -11.74 4.97
C THR A 127 2.68 -10.65 5.89
N VAL A 128 3.34 -9.63 5.34
CA VAL A 128 3.89 -8.53 6.14
C VAL A 128 2.77 -7.72 6.80
N PHE A 129 2.91 -7.50 8.10
CA PHE A 129 2.11 -6.57 8.88
C PHE A 129 2.99 -5.46 9.46
N ILE A 130 2.69 -4.21 9.11
CA ILE A 130 3.35 -3.02 9.65
C ILE A 130 2.42 -2.39 10.68
N ASN A 131 2.78 -2.51 11.94
CA ASN A 131 2.05 -1.89 13.03
C ASN A 131 2.43 -0.42 13.18
N THR A 132 1.42 0.46 13.19
CA THR A 132 1.60 1.91 13.19
C THR A 132 1.18 2.61 14.48
N GLY A 133 0.45 1.92 15.39
CA GLY A 133 -0.10 2.55 16.58
C GLY A 133 -0.23 1.65 17.81
N CYS A 134 0.12 0.37 17.74
CA CYS A 134 0.06 -0.51 18.90
C CYS A 134 1.34 -0.42 19.74
N ASN A 135 1.22 -0.14 21.04
CA ASN A 135 2.33 0.17 21.92
C ASN A 135 2.72 -0.97 22.88
N SER A 136 2.00 -2.11 22.88
CA SER A 136 2.30 -3.23 23.78
C SER A 136 3.72 -3.77 23.58
N ASP A 137 4.46 -3.90 24.68
CA ASP A 137 5.81 -4.50 24.69
C ASP A 137 5.79 -5.96 24.21
N ALA A 138 4.68 -6.68 24.40
CA ALA A 138 4.53 -8.06 23.92
C ALA A 138 4.72 -8.21 22.42
N LEU A 139 4.35 -7.19 21.64
CA LEU A 139 4.51 -7.18 20.18
C LEU A 139 5.98 -7.20 19.73
N ARG A 140 6.89 -6.66 20.56
CA ARG A 140 8.35 -6.65 20.32
C ARG A 140 9.10 -7.74 21.09
N GLY A 141 8.43 -8.36 22.05
CA GLY A 141 8.96 -9.42 22.90
C GLY A 141 8.36 -10.77 22.58
N ALA A 142 7.53 -11.28 23.51
CA ALA A 142 7.00 -12.64 23.47
C ALA A 142 6.16 -12.98 22.21
N SER A 143 5.55 -11.99 21.57
CA SER A 143 4.72 -12.16 20.37
C SER A 143 5.40 -11.66 19.09
N CYS A 144 6.68 -11.32 19.15
CA CYS A 144 7.46 -10.91 17.98
C CYS A 144 7.55 -12.05 16.95
N ASN A 145 7.43 -11.72 15.68
CA ASN A 145 7.55 -12.68 14.59
C ASN A 145 8.13 -12.01 13.32
N PRO A 146 8.67 -12.78 12.37
CA PRO A 146 9.40 -12.24 11.21
C PRO A 146 8.52 -11.51 10.19
N TYR A 147 7.19 -11.57 10.32
CA TYR A 147 6.25 -10.89 9.43
C TYR A 147 5.63 -9.64 10.03
N MET A 148 6.03 -9.26 11.26
CA MET A 148 5.48 -8.09 11.94
C MET A 148 6.57 -7.06 12.20
N PHE A 149 6.33 -5.84 11.76
CA PHE A 149 7.22 -4.69 11.92
C PHE A 149 6.52 -3.58 12.69
N HIS A 150 7.29 -2.88 13.51
CA HIS A 150 6.79 -1.79 14.34
C HIS A 150 7.48 -0.48 14.00
N ILE A 151 6.70 0.58 13.80
CA ILE A 151 7.21 1.94 13.65
C ILE A 151 6.83 2.84 14.83
N GLU A 152 6.00 2.34 15.74
CA GLU A 152 5.55 3.06 16.95
C GLU A 152 6.41 2.70 18.17
N GLY A 153 6.41 3.57 19.19
CA GLY A 153 7.08 3.32 20.47
C GLY A 153 6.44 2.19 21.28
N ALA A 154 7.17 1.63 22.25
CA ALA A 154 6.64 0.68 23.21
C ALA A 154 6.18 1.38 24.49
N ASN A 155 5.22 0.81 25.22
CA ASN A 155 4.74 1.36 26.48
C ASN A 155 5.87 1.57 27.50
N SER A 156 6.78 0.62 27.61
CA SER A 156 7.96 0.74 28.48
C SER A 156 8.82 1.97 28.16
N MET A 157 8.96 2.33 26.89
CA MET A 157 9.73 3.51 26.48
C MET A 157 9.08 4.81 26.96
N TYR A 158 7.76 4.91 26.85
CA TYR A 158 7.00 6.07 27.32
C TYR A 158 7.02 6.19 28.83
N VAL A 159 6.80 5.08 29.54
CA VAL A 159 6.84 5.04 31.01
C VAL A 159 8.23 5.42 31.53
N MET A 160 9.29 4.90 30.91
CA MET A 160 10.67 5.27 31.29
C MET A 160 10.96 6.75 31.06
N ALA A 161 10.55 7.29 29.92
CA ALA A 161 10.79 8.70 29.60
C ALA A 161 10.09 9.63 30.60
N VAL A 162 8.80 9.39 30.89
CA VAL A 162 8.03 10.17 31.87
C VAL A 162 8.58 9.97 33.29
N GLY A 163 8.89 8.74 33.69
CA GLY A 163 9.44 8.43 35.00
C GLY A 163 10.78 9.10 35.25
N GLN A 164 11.67 9.09 34.24
CA GLN A 164 12.95 9.80 34.38
C GLN A 164 12.80 11.33 34.48
N TYR A 165 11.82 11.89 33.78
CA TYR A 165 11.51 13.32 33.89
C TYR A 165 11.03 13.67 35.27
N LEU A 166 10.04 12.93 35.81
CA LEU A 166 9.49 13.18 37.16
C LEU A 166 10.48 12.97 38.30
N LEU A 167 11.52 12.16 38.11
CA LEU A 167 12.57 11.95 39.12
C LEU A 167 13.64 13.06 39.13
N ARG A 168 13.64 13.94 38.16
CA ARG A 168 14.58 15.06 38.05
C ARG A 168 14.03 16.39 38.62
N GLU A 169 12.70 16.47 38.75
CA GLU A 169 11.99 17.60 39.38
C GLU A 169 11.84 17.41 40.90
#